data_77a56fe9121eaf3e6b94085db9b8af74
#
_entry.id   77a56fe9121eaf3e6b94085db9b8af74
#
_cell.length_a   1.000
_cell.length_b   1.000
_cell.length_c   1.000
_cell.angle_alpha   90.00
_cell.angle_beta   90.00
_cell.angle_gamma   90.00
#
_symmetry.space_group_name_H-M   'P 1'
#
loop_
_entity.id
_entity.type
_entity.pdbx_description
1 polymer ?
#
loop_
_entity_poly.entity_id
_entity_poly.type
_entity_poly.pdbx_seq_one_letter_code
_entity_poly.pdbx_strand_id
1 'polypeptide(L)'
;MPAHGSFGWTEIASGNLEKCKSFYANVFGWNYGGGAAAAEGGMEYAEFRIGDTSPMGGIYEISRELCGEGELPPPHFVNYIVVDDVHLLTTRAFDLGATIIRPPTPVSNVGTMSMIKDPAGAMIAFITLDGGGN
;
A
#
# COMPACT_ATOMS: atom_id res chain seq x y z
N MET A 1 8.31 -15.84 -4.84
CA MET A 1 7.69 -14.65 -5.46
C MET A 1 6.17 -14.79 -5.50
N PRO A 2 5.44 -13.77 -5.13
CA PRO A 2 3.98 -13.80 -5.30
C PRO A 2 3.60 -13.89 -6.76
N ALA A 3 2.58 -14.65 -7.05
CA ALA A 3 2.12 -14.83 -8.42
C ALA A 3 1.37 -13.56 -8.89
N HIS A 4 1.42 -13.32 -10.18
CA HIS A 4 0.64 -12.26 -10.81
C HIS A 4 -0.84 -12.43 -10.43
N GLY A 5 -1.45 -11.34 -9.96
CA GLY A 5 -2.84 -11.34 -9.52
C GLY A 5 -3.06 -11.70 -8.08
N SER A 6 -2.00 -12.00 -7.32
CA SER A 6 -2.14 -12.36 -5.91
C SER A 6 -2.03 -11.13 -5.00
N PHE A 7 -2.61 -11.23 -3.81
CA PHE A 7 -2.41 -10.21 -2.78
C PHE A 7 -0.97 -10.31 -2.29
N GLY A 8 -0.24 -9.21 -2.33
CA GLY A 8 1.15 -9.18 -1.91
C GLY A 8 1.43 -8.31 -0.71
N TRP A 9 0.53 -7.42 -0.35
CA TRP A 9 0.77 -6.45 0.71
C TRP A 9 -0.55 -5.80 1.12
N THR A 10 -0.68 -5.48 2.40
CA THR A 10 -1.83 -4.71 2.89
C THR A 10 -1.31 -3.47 3.57
N GLU A 11 -1.87 -2.33 3.25
CA GLU A 11 -1.43 -1.06 3.84
C GLU A 11 -2.57 -0.44 4.62
N ILE A 12 -2.26 0.06 5.82
CA ILE A 12 -3.22 0.73 6.67
C ILE A 12 -2.92 2.23 6.67
N ALA A 13 -3.86 3.01 6.18
CA ALA A 13 -3.81 4.46 6.25
C ALA A 13 -4.55 4.86 7.52
N SER A 14 -3.81 5.30 8.52
CA SER A 14 -4.32 5.48 9.88
C SER A 14 -4.58 6.95 10.18
N GLY A 15 -5.56 7.20 11.04
CA GLY A 15 -5.83 8.54 11.56
C GLY A 15 -4.93 8.92 12.73
N ASN A 16 -4.29 7.93 13.35
CA ASN A 16 -3.35 8.14 14.45
C ASN A 16 -2.47 6.90 14.54
N LEU A 17 -1.23 7.05 14.10
CA LEU A 17 -0.32 5.91 13.95
C LEU A 17 -0.09 5.14 15.26
N GLU A 18 0.26 5.87 16.33
CA GLU A 18 0.59 5.20 17.59
C GLU A 18 -0.61 4.50 18.22
N LYS A 19 -1.76 5.14 18.14
CA LYS A 19 -3.00 4.56 18.66
C LYS A 19 -3.38 3.29 17.88
N CYS A 20 -3.24 3.34 16.57
CA CYS A 20 -3.55 2.22 15.68
C CYS A 20 -2.60 1.04 15.93
N LYS A 21 -1.29 1.33 16.02
CA LYS A 21 -0.29 0.30 16.30
C LYS A 21 -0.57 -0.41 17.64
N SER A 22 -0.86 0.37 18.67
CA SER A 22 -1.16 -0.18 20.00
C SER A 22 -2.40 -1.07 19.95
N PHE A 23 -3.43 -0.61 19.28
CA PHE A 23 -4.66 -1.37 19.16
C PHE A 23 -4.42 -2.74 18.53
N TYR A 24 -3.77 -2.77 17.37
CA TYR A 24 -3.56 -4.05 16.68
C TYR A 24 -2.55 -4.95 17.38
N ALA A 25 -1.56 -4.36 18.08
CA ALA A 25 -0.64 -5.16 18.89
C ALA A 25 -1.40 -5.87 20.01
N ASN A 26 -2.32 -5.17 20.66
CA ASN A 26 -3.08 -5.74 21.77
C ASN A 26 -4.16 -6.72 21.32
N VAL A 27 -4.78 -6.45 20.18
CA VAL A 27 -5.87 -7.31 19.69
C VAL A 27 -5.33 -8.55 18.99
N PHE A 28 -4.33 -8.38 18.12
CA PHE A 28 -3.85 -9.47 17.26
C PHE A 28 -2.44 -9.94 17.60
N GLY A 29 -1.72 -9.22 18.44
CA GLY A 29 -0.35 -9.57 18.76
C GLY A 29 0.65 -9.21 17.68
N TRP A 30 0.30 -8.28 16.78
CA TRP A 30 1.21 -7.88 15.71
C TRP A 30 2.46 -7.18 16.25
N ASN A 31 3.60 -7.49 15.64
CA ASN A 31 4.87 -6.81 15.92
C ASN A 31 5.16 -5.82 14.80
N TYR A 32 5.92 -4.79 15.11
CA TYR A 32 6.22 -3.72 14.15
C TYR A 32 7.72 -3.55 13.97
N GLY A 33 8.10 -3.11 12.77
CA GLY A 33 9.47 -2.76 12.47
C GLY A 33 9.49 -1.71 11.38
N GLY A 34 10.65 -1.15 11.08
CA GLY A 34 10.82 -0.22 9.98
C GLY A 34 10.99 -0.96 8.67
N GLY A 35 10.55 -0.37 7.57
CA GLY A 35 10.69 -0.94 6.25
C GLY A 35 11.46 -0.01 5.32
N ALA A 36 11.77 -0.49 4.12
CA ALA A 36 12.47 0.30 3.11
C ALA A 36 11.72 1.59 2.78
N ALA A 37 10.39 1.52 2.74
CA ALA A 37 9.57 2.68 2.43
C ALA A 37 9.53 3.70 3.56
N ALA A 38 9.94 3.32 4.77
CA ALA A 38 9.88 4.22 5.93
C ALA A 38 10.74 5.46 5.76
N ALA A 39 11.78 5.39 4.94
CA ALA A 39 12.68 6.51 4.72
C ALA A 39 12.19 7.48 3.65
N GLU A 40 11.17 7.11 2.88
CA GLU A 40 10.71 7.91 1.76
C GLU A 40 9.97 9.15 2.24
N GLY A 41 10.40 10.32 1.73
CA GLY A 41 9.68 11.56 1.97
C GLY A 41 9.55 11.98 3.41
N GLY A 42 10.30 11.38 4.32
CA GLY A 42 10.19 11.69 5.74
C GLY A 42 8.94 11.14 6.41
N MET A 43 8.18 10.32 5.69
CA MET A 43 6.96 9.71 6.23
C MET A 43 7.30 8.63 7.24
N GLU A 44 6.62 8.66 8.37
CA GLU A 44 6.75 7.59 9.36
C GLU A 44 5.91 6.40 8.91
N TYR A 45 6.57 5.27 8.68
CA TYR A 45 5.97 4.07 8.14
C TYR A 45 6.51 2.87 8.89
N ALA A 46 5.64 2.00 9.35
CA ALA A 46 6.06 0.78 10.03
C ALA A 46 5.53 -0.42 9.27
N GLU A 47 6.27 -1.53 9.34
CA GLU A 47 5.80 -2.81 8.81
C GLU A 47 5.28 -3.66 9.94
N PHE A 48 4.20 -4.39 9.70
CA PHE A 48 3.64 -5.27 10.73
C PHE A 48 3.77 -6.73 10.32
N ARG A 49 3.93 -7.59 11.32
CA ARG A 49 4.14 -9.02 11.12
C ARG A 49 3.60 -9.83 12.30
N ILE A 50 3.45 -11.12 12.09
CA ILE A 50 3.10 -12.07 13.13
C ILE A 50 4.39 -12.74 13.60
N GLY A 51 4.72 -12.57 14.89
CA GLY A 51 5.93 -13.20 15.45
C GLY A 51 7.18 -12.86 14.61
N ASP A 52 7.89 -13.91 14.20
CA ASP A 52 9.13 -13.75 13.41
C ASP A 52 8.92 -13.93 11.91
N THR A 53 7.66 -13.92 11.45
CA THR A 53 7.39 -14.11 10.03
C THR A 53 7.75 -12.87 9.23
N SER A 54 7.74 -12.99 7.92
CA SER A 54 7.93 -11.84 7.03
C SER A 54 6.81 -10.82 7.22
N PRO A 55 7.08 -9.53 7.00
CA PRO A 55 6.03 -8.54 7.11
C PRO A 55 4.85 -8.82 6.17
N MET A 56 3.65 -8.56 6.67
CA MET A 56 2.42 -8.74 5.92
C MET A 56 1.97 -7.44 5.26
N GLY A 57 2.38 -6.32 5.82
CA GLY A 57 1.93 -5.04 5.33
C GLY A 57 2.57 -3.90 6.08
N GLY A 58 2.08 -2.70 5.83
CA GLY A 58 2.61 -1.50 6.44
C GLY A 58 1.52 -0.60 6.95
N ILE A 59 1.90 0.33 7.82
CA ILE A 59 0.98 1.28 8.41
C ILE A 59 1.63 2.64 8.46
N TYR A 60 0.88 3.68 8.15
CA TYR A 60 1.32 5.07 8.21
C TYR A 60 0.17 5.95 8.66
N GLU A 61 0.48 7.21 8.95
CA GLU A 61 -0.53 8.18 9.35
C GLU A 61 -0.89 9.07 8.17
N ILE A 62 -2.18 9.23 7.92
CA ILE A 62 -2.67 10.13 6.88
C ILE A 62 -2.29 11.56 7.28
N SER A 63 -1.70 12.30 6.35
CA SER A 63 -1.28 13.67 6.62
C SER A 63 -1.47 14.55 5.39
N ARG A 64 -1.54 15.84 5.65
CA ARG A 64 -1.63 16.82 4.57
C ARG A 64 -0.42 16.76 3.65
N GLU A 65 0.75 16.46 4.21
CA GLU A 65 1.98 16.36 3.42
C GLU A 65 1.92 15.23 2.40
N LEU A 66 1.29 14.11 2.76
CA LEU A 66 1.16 12.98 1.86
C LEU A 66 0.04 13.17 0.84
N CYS A 67 -1.06 13.75 1.26
CA CYS A 67 -2.27 13.79 0.45
C CYS A 67 -2.42 15.07 -0.38
N GLY A 68 -1.59 16.07 -0.11
CA GLY A 68 -1.67 17.34 -0.80
C GLY A 68 -2.88 18.14 -0.40
N GLU A 69 -3.42 18.91 -1.35
CA GLU A 69 -4.57 19.76 -1.11
C GLU A 69 -5.87 18.97 -1.15
N GLY A 70 -6.92 19.56 -0.60
CA GLY A 70 -8.23 18.95 -0.55
C GLY A 70 -8.49 18.27 0.78
N GLU A 71 -9.58 17.51 0.85
CA GLU A 71 -9.92 16.78 2.06
C GLU A 71 -9.02 15.57 2.22
N LEU A 72 -8.62 15.30 3.46
CA LEU A 72 -7.91 14.07 3.76
C LEU A 72 -8.89 12.89 3.64
N PRO A 73 -8.46 11.76 3.06
CA PRO A 73 -9.32 10.59 3.01
C PRO A 73 -9.55 10.07 4.44
N PRO A 74 -10.68 9.40 4.69
CA PRO A 74 -10.87 8.72 5.97
C PRO A 74 -9.87 7.57 6.10
N PRO A 75 -9.57 7.16 7.34
CA PRO A 75 -8.71 5.99 7.55
C PRO A 75 -9.27 4.77 6.82
N HIS A 76 -8.36 3.97 6.25
CA HIS A 76 -8.77 2.85 5.41
C HIS A 76 -7.64 1.85 5.22
N PHE A 77 -7.99 0.69 4.70
CA PHE A 77 -7.04 -0.34 4.28
C PHE A 77 -6.96 -0.35 2.77
N VAL A 78 -5.78 -0.63 2.23
CA VAL A 78 -5.57 -0.83 0.81
C VAL A 78 -4.81 -2.14 0.60
N ASN A 79 -5.34 -3.00 -0.23
CA ASN A 79 -4.64 -4.22 -0.63
C ASN A 79 -3.90 -3.97 -1.93
N TYR A 80 -2.68 -4.50 -2.02
CA TYR A 80 -1.85 -4.40 -3.21
C TYR A 80 -1.83 -5.74 -3.92
N ILE A 81 -2.18 -5.73 -5.20
CA ILE A 81 -2.11 -6.91 -6.05
C ILE A 81 -0.78 -6.87 -6.78
N VAL A 82 -0.03 -7.97 -6.70
CA VAL A 82 1.23 -8.07 -7.43
C VAL A 82 0.92 -8.34 -8.89
N VAL A 83 1.49 -7.53 -9.78
CA VAL A 83 1.29 -7.68 -11.23
C VAL A 83 2.63 -7.61 -11.94
N ASP A 84 2.70 -8.21 -13.13
CA ASP A 84 3.93 -8.24 -13.91
C ASP A 84 4.27 -6.87 -14.48
N ASP A 85 3.27 -6.09 -14.87
CA ASP A 85 3.47 -4.80 -15.53
C ASP A 85 2.39 -3.83 -15.09
N VAL A 86 2.72 -2.99 -14.11
CA VAL A 86 1.76 -2.04 -13.55
C VAL A 86 1.29 -1.02 -14.57
N HIS A 87 2.14 -0.62 -15.51
CA HIS A 87 1.74 0.36 -16.52
C HIS A 87 0.67 -0.21 -17.44
N LEU A 88 0.89 -1.43 -17.90
CA LEU A 88 -0.07 -2.11 -18.79
C LEU A 88 -1.39 -2.34 -18.06
N LEU A 89 -1.33 -2.83 -16.85
CA LEU A 89 -2.53 -3.16 -16.09
C LEU A 89 -3.33 -1.91 -15.71
N THR A 90 -2.66 -0.79 -15.43
CA THR A 90 -3.35 0.46 -15.13
C THR A 90 -4.13 0.95 -16.34
N THR A 91 -3.50 0.89 -17.53
CA THR A 91 -4.17 1.27 -18.78
C THR A 91 -5.37 0.37 -19.04
N ARG A 92 -5.17 -0.93 -18.89
CA ARG A 92 -6.25 -1.90 -19.09
C ARG A 92 -7.40 -1.68 -18.11
N ALA A 93 -7.09 -1.39 -16.85
CA ALA A 93 -8.11 -1.11 -15.86
C ALA A 93 -8.93 0.12 -16.24
N PHE A 94 -8.26 1.17 -16.68
CA PHE A 94 -8.94 2.39 -17.13
C PHE A 94 -9.89 2.08 -18.29
N ASP A 95 -9.41 1.31 -19.26
CA ASP A 95 -10.23 0.96 -20.43
C ASP A 95 -11.45 0.12 -20.05
N LEU A 96 -11.38 -0.58 -18.95
CA LEU A 96 -12.48 -1.43 -18.46
C LEU A 96 -13.36 -0.73 -17.42
N GLY A 97 -13.18 0.57 -17.22
CA GLY A 97 -14.09 1.37 -16.41
C GLY A 97 -13.59 1.78 -15.05
N ALA A 98 -12.33 1.52 -14.72
CA ALA A 98 -11.77 1.96 -13.44
C ALA A 98 -11.48 3.46 -13.44
N THR A 99 -11.46 4.04 -12.26
CA THR A 99 -10.99 5.41 -12.05
C THR A 99 -9.57 5.34 -11.50
N ILE A 100 -8.64 6.06 -12.15
CA ILE A 100 -7.25 6.07 -11.68
C ILE A 100 -7.14 7.12 -10.57
N ILE A 101 -6.77 6.68 -9.36
CA ILE A 101 -6.55 7.54 -8.21
C ILE A 101 -5.11 8.02 -8.20
N ARG A 102 -4.18 7.11 -8.44
CA ARG A 102 -2.75 7.42 -8.55
C ARG A 102 -2.18 6.65 -9.72
N PRO A 103 -1.60 7.35 -10.71
CA PRO A 103 -0.97 6.66 -11.85
C PRO A 103 0.29 5.94 -11.39
N PRO A 104 0.89 5.09 -12.25
CA PRO A 104 2.10 4.38 -11.88
C PRO A 104 3.17 5.31 -11.31
N THR A 105 3.62 5.00 -10.10
CA THR A 105 4.53 5.84 -9.32
C THR A 105 5.60 4.96 -8.71
N PRO A 106 6.89 5.29 -8.88
CA PRO A 106 7.96 4.51 -8.26
C PRO A 106 7.94 4.66 -6.74
N VAL A 107 8.24 3.57 -6.04
CA VAL A 107 8.48 3.56 -4.60
C VAL A 107 9.89 3.01 -4.41
N SER A 108 10.81 3.84 -3.92
CA SER A 108 12.22 3.47 -3.80
C SER A 108 12.42 2.15 -3.09
N ASN A 109 13.26 1.28 -3.68
CA ASN A 109 13.63 -0.02 -3.14
C ASN A 109 12.47 -1.01 -2.99
N VAL A 110 11.30 -0.68 -3.53
CA VAL A 110 10.13 -1.56 -3.46
C VAL A 110 9.65 -1.93 -4.85
N GLY A 111 9.27 -0.96 -5.66
CA GLY A 111 8.75 -1.23 -6.98
C GLY A 111 7.99 -0.02 -7.53
N THR A 112 7.06 -0.28 -8.44
CA THR A 112 6.21 0.75 -9.02
C THR A 112 4.75 0.37 -8.71
N MET A 113 3.99 1.33 -8.20
CA MET A 113 2.61 1.08 -7.79
C MET A 113 1.64 2.02 -8.47
N SER A 114 0.38 1.60 -8.61
CA SER A 114 -0.69 2.50 -8.95
C SER A 114 -1.91 2.18 -8.09
N MET A 115 -2.86 3.11 -8.03
CA MET A 115 -4.06 2.94 -7.21
C MET A 115 -5.28 3.33 -8.03
N ILE A 116 -6.30 2.51 -7.97
CA ILE A 116 -7.52 2.72 -8.73
C ILE A 116 -8.76 2.48 -7.86
N LYS A 117 -9.89 2.97 -8.34
CA LYS A 117 -11.19 2.47 -7.91
C LYS A 117 -11.72 1.57 -9.02
N ASP A 118 -12.19 0.41 -8.65
CA ASP A 118 -12.77 -0.50 -9.64
C ASP A 118 -14.10 0.08 -10.16
N PRO A 119 -14.71 -0.52 -11.20
CA PRO A 119 -15.94 0.04 -11.76
C PRO A 119 -17.11 0.15 -10.78
N ALA A 120 -17.06 -0.55 -9.66
CA ALA A 120 -18.10 -0.49 -8.63
C ALA A 120 -17.73 0.39 -7.45
N GLY A 121 -16.53 1.00 -7.47
CA GLY A 121 -16.13 1.98 -6.46
C GLY A 121 -15.19 1.50 -5.38
N ALA A 122 -14.76 0.23 -5.42
CA ALA A 122 -13.82 -0.26 -4.42
C ALA A 122 -12.39 0.14 -4.78
N MET A 123 -11.62 0.52 -3.76
CA MET A 123 -10.25 0.96 -3.96
C MET A 123 -9.27 -0.20 -3.82
N ILE A 124 -8.32 -0.29 -4.74
CA ILE A 124 -7.30 -1.33 -4.74
C ILE A 124 -6.04 -0.78 -5.39
N ALA A 125 -4.89 -1.34 -5.06
CA ALA A 125 -3.62 -0.93 -5.64
C ALA A 125 -2.96 -2.09 -6.37
N PHE A 126 -2.12 -1.76 -7.34
CA PHE A 126 -1.30 -2.73 -8.08
C PHE A 126 0.15 -2.40 -7.81
N ILE A 127 1.02 -3.40 -7.80
CA ILE A 127 2.45 -3.18 -7.65
C ILE A 127 3.24 -4.17 -8.49
N THR A 128 4.25 -3.66 -9.19
CA THR A 128 5.28 -4.47 -9.82
C THR A 128 6.53 -4.30 -8.97
N LEU A 129 7.01 -5.38 -8.36
CA LEU A 129 8.12 -5.32 -7.43
C LEU A 129 9.45 -5.21 -8.17
N ASP A 130 10.37 -4.37 -7.64
CA ASP A 130 11.72 -4.26 -8.16
C ASP A 130 12.43 -5.60 -7.96
N GLY A 131 13.13 -6.04 -9.00
CA GLY A 131 13.79 -7.33 -8.95
C GLY A 131 12.84 -8.51 -8.94
N GLY A 132 11.53 -8.24 -9.02
CA GLY A 132 10.52 -9.28 -8.94
C GLY A 132 10.54 -10.25 -10.11
N GLY A 133 11.07 -9.83 -11.24
CA GLY A 133 11.19 -10.69 -12.40
C GLY A 133 12.42 -11.57 -12.41
N ASN A 134 13.23 -11.44 -11.41
CA ASN A 134 14.48 -12.20 -11.33
C ASN A 134 14.30 -13.55 -10.71
#